data_22f23c9e600fd66a154962f0aff7b01a
#
_entry.id   22f23c9e600fd66a154962f0aff7b01a
#
_cell.length_a   1.000
_cell.length_b   1.000
_cell.length_c   1.000
_cell.angle_alpha   90.00
_cell.angle_beta   90.00
_cell.angle_gamma   90.00
#
_symmetry.space_group_name_H-M   'P 1'
#
loop_
_entity.id
_entity.type
_entity.pdbx_description
1 polymer ?
#
loop_
_entity_poly.entity_id
_entity_poly.type
_entity_poly.pdbx_seq_one_letter_code
_entity_poly.pdbx_strand_id
1 'polypeptide(L)'
;MTTYPIPPNENERLNVLHALNLLDTPPEEVFDRITRLVARVLDVPIALVSLVDTDRQWFKSRVGLDAIETPRELAFCAHAIVQTSPMIVPDATLDERFADNALVTSNPNIRFYAGVPLRSVSGLSIGTLCAIDSKPRKLNADEINILIDLAAVISKEVQMREAMILSQATSELAKKAVETIEARFRTVFERAGVGIALVAPDGGWLRVNDALCQIVGYSQDELVKLTFQDITHPDDLDSDLYLLRQLIDDEIDRYQLEKRYITKSGNTIWIQLIVTKQMSPQGELEYLVSIIKDIQERKEAEASLAELRKDLEARVETRTKDLRLANEMLSSFMAQQL
;
A
#
# COMPACT_ATOMS: atom_id res chain seq x y z
N MET A 1 25.94 7.28 -36.49
CA MET A 1 26.47 6.46 -35.39
C MET A 1 26.88 7.40 -34.30
N THR A 2 26.55 7.17 -33.05
CA THR A 2 27.01 8.00 -31.91
C THR A 2 28.51 7.88 -31.78
N THR A 3 29.20 9.01 -31.60
CA THR A 3 30.67 9.08 -31.47
C THR A 3 31.18 8.67 -30.09
N TYR A 4 30.29 8.29 -29.18
CA TYR A 4 30.61 7.89 -27.80
C TYR A 4 29.89 6.58 -27.42
N PRO A 5 30.42 5.80 -26.49
CA PRO A 5 29.80 4.57 -26.04
C PRO A 5 28.55 4.81 -25.23
N ILE A 6 27.51 4.00 -25.45
CA ILE A 6 26.26 4.01 -24.68
C ILE A 6 26.25 2.80 -23.77
N PRO A 7 25.99 2.94 -22.46
CA PRO A 7 25.82 1.82 -21.56
C PRO A 7 24.67 0.89 -21.97
N PRO A 8 24.77 -0.43 -21.80
CA PRO A 8 23.72 -1.36 -22.20
C PRO A 8 22.39 -1.14 -21.46
N ASN A 9 22.43 -0.53 -20.28
CA ASN A 9 21.31 -0.20 -19.40
C ASN A 9 21.02 1.30 -19.36
N GLU A 10 21.20 2.01 -20.47
CA GLU A 10 21.09 3.47 -20.56
C GLU A 10 19.75 4.01 -20.08
N ASN A 11 18.65 3.38 -20.45
CA ASN A 11 17.31 3.82 -20.02
C ASN A 11 17.14 3.74 -18.50
N GLU A 12 17.61 2.67 -17.87
CA GLU A 12 17.55 2.52 -16.41
C GLU A 12 18.42 3.57 -15.71
N ARG A 13 19.63 3.78 -16.25
CA ARG A 13 20.59 4.79 -15.77
C ARG A 13 20.01 6.19 -15.81
N LEU A 14 19.38 6.56 -16.93
CA LEU A 14 18.73 7.87 -17.09
C LEU A 14 17.54 8.02 -16.15
N ASN A 15 16.73 6.98 -15.99
CA ASN A 15 15.61 7.00 -15.04
C ASN A 15 16.10 7.27 -13.61
N VAL A 16 17.17 6.63 -13.18
CA VAL A 16 17.77 6.87 -11.86
C VAL A 16 18.30 8.30 -11.77
N LEU A 17 19.05 8.76 -12.77
CA LEU A 17 19.60 10.12 -12.81
C LEU A 17 18.50 11.18 -12.70
N HIS A 18 17.43 11.05 -13.47
CA HIS A 18 16.32 12.00 -13.45
C HIS A 18 15.54 11.96 -12.14
N ALA A 19 15.34 10.76 -11.56
CA ALA A 19 14.66 10.60 -10.27
C ALA A 19 15.42 11.27 -9.11
N LEU A 20 16.75 11.36 -9.19
CA LEU A 20 17.58 12.01 -8.18
C LEU A 20 17.37 13.54 -8.10
N ASN A 21 16.75 14.17 -9.12
CA ASN A 21 16.52 15.60 -9.20
C ASN A 21 17.79 16.43 -8.92
N LEU A 22 18.94 16.00 -9.47
CA LEU A 22 20.22 16.70 -9.33
C LEU A 22 20.53 17.62 -10.51
N LEU A 23 19.98 17.31 -11.70
CA LEU A 23 20.15 18.11 -12.91
C LEU A 23 19.43 19.46 -12.76
N ASP A 24 20.05 20.51 -13.33
CA ASP A 24 19.51 21.88 -13.38
C ASP A 24 19.17 22.48 -12.00
N THR A 25 19.86 22.01 -10.95
CA THR A 25 19.68 22.46 -9.57
C THR A 25 20.80 23.40 -9.11
N PRO A 26 20.55 24.24 -8.10
CA PRO A 26 21.57 25.10 -7.53
C PRO A 26 22.82 24.33 -7.04
N PRO A 27 23.97 25.01 -6.91
CA PRO A 27 25.16 24.42 -6.28
C PRO A 27 24.87 23.90 -4.87
N GLU A 28 25.53 22.81 -4.49
CA GLU A 28 25.44 22.23 -3.16
C GLU A 28 26.83 22.00 -2.57
N GLU A 29 27.03 22.46 -1.35
CA GLU A 29 28.32 22.45 -0.68
C GLU A 29 28.97 21.07 -0.55
N VAL A 30 28.16 20.02 -0.46
CA VAL A 30 28.66 18.63 -0.40
C VAL A 30 29.45 18.27 -1.67
N PHE A 31 28.96 18.66 -2.85
CA PHE A 31 29.67 18.44 -4.12
C PHE A 31 30.80 19.43 -4.32
N ASP A 32 30.57 20.73 -4.00
CA ASP A 32 31.54 21.78 -4.20
C ASP A 32 32.77 21.61 -3.32
N ARG A 33 32.62 21.10 -2.12
CA ARG A 33 33.71 20.76 -1.21
C ARG A 33 34.63 19.70 -1.82
N ILE A 34 34.06 18.67 -2.40
CA ILE A 34 34.83 17.57 -2.99
C ILE A 34 35.58 18.05 -4.25
N THR A 35 34.93 18.82 -5.14
CA THR A 35 35.62 19.35 -6.33
C THR A 35 36.78 20.30 -5.95
N ARG A 36 36.59 21.13 -4.93
CA ARG A 36 37.69 21.97 -4.39
C ARG A 36 38.83 21.13 -3.80
N LEU A 37 38.52 20.02 -3.12
CA LEU A 37 39.53 19.10 -2.60
C LEU A 37 40.29 18.41 -3.73
N VAL A 38 39.63 17.89 -4.75
CA VAL A 38 40.26 17.29 -5.92
C VAL A 38 41.21 18.26 -6.59
N ALA A 39 40.76 19.51 -6.86
CA ALA A 39 41.58 20.52 -7.50
C ALA A 39 42.87 20.82 -6.70
N ARG A 40 42.76 20.91 -5.36
CA ARG A 40 43.89 21.21 -4.48
C ARG A 40 44.84 20.05 -4.29
N VAL A 41 44.32 18.84 -4.05
CA VAL A 41 45.13 17.66 -3.72
C VAL A 41 45.88 17.15 -4.95
N LEU A 42 45.20 17.13 -6.11
CA LEU A 42 45.83 16.71 -7.37
C LEU A 42 46.53 17.87 -8.10
N ASP A 43 46.48 19.10 -7.55
CA ASP A 43 47.04 20.31 -8.16
C ASP A 43 46.65 20.48 -9.62
N VAL A 44 45.33 20.32 -9.91
CA VAL A 44 44.75 20.44 -11.26
C VAL A 44 43.92 21.74 -11.37
N PRO A 45 43.92 22.40 -12.54
CA PRO A 45 43.15 23.64 -12.72
C PRO A 45 41.65 23.38 -12.80
N ILE A 46 41.19 22.19 -13.22
CA ILE A 46 39.78 21.89 -13.39
C ILE A 46 39.41 20.61 -12.64
N ALA A 47 38.35 20.67 -11.82
CA ALA A 47 37.74 19.52 -11.19
C ALA A 47 36.23 19.64 -11.25
N LEU A 48 35.52 18.53 -11.59
CA LEU A 48 34.09 18.54 -11.84
C LEU A 48 33.41 17.34 -11.19
N VAL A 49 32.19 17.58 -10.67
CA VAL A 49 31.16 16.52 -10.54
C VAL A 49 30.24 16.65 -11.76
N SER A 50 30.40 15.75 -12.69
CA SER A 50 29.71 15.73 -13.98
C SER A 50 28.63 14.66 -13.98
N LEU A 51 27.41 15.02 -14.33
CA LEU A 51 26.27 14.11 -14.53
C LEU A 51 26.03 13.94 -16.04
N VAL A 52 25.94 12.70 -16.51
CA VAL A 52 25.82 12.40 -17.95
C VAL A 52 24.36 12.12 -18.28
N ASP A 53 23.72 13.10 -18.91
CA ASP A 53 22.34 13.04 -19.36
C ASP A 53 22.22 12.44 -20.77
N THR A 54 21.07 12.54 -21.40
CA THR A 54 20.75 11.96 -22.71
C THR A 54 21.65 12.49 -23.82
N ASP A 55 21.79 13.81 -23.92
CA ASP A 55 22.50 14.54 -24.99
C ASP A 55 23.57 15.50 -24.50
N ARG A 56 23.68 15.67 -23.18
CA ARG A 56 24.62 16.58 -22.50
C ARG A 56 25.30 15.92 -21.31
N GLN A 57 26.43 16.46 -20.89
CA GLN A 57 26.94 16.34 -19.53
C GLN A 57 26.71 17.66 -18.81
N TRP A 58 26.10 17.58 -17.64
CA TRP A 58 25.80 18.74 -16.81
C TRP A 58 26.68 18.73 -15.56
N PHE A 59 27.18 19.91 -15.14
CA PHE A 59 28.12 19.99 -14.05
C PHE A 59 27.43 20.38 -12.74
N LYS A 60 27.19 19.40 -11.88
CA LYS A 60 26.63 19.61 -10.54
C LYS A 60 27.56 20.46 -9.67
N SER A 61 28.87 20.27 -9.84
CA SER A 61 29.89 21.08 -9.20
C SER A 61 31.07 21.25 -10.13
N ARG A 62 31.71 22.41 -10.09
CA ARG A 62 32.84 22.76 -10.96
C ARG A 62 33.82 23.69 -10.31
N VAL A 63 35.09 23.48 -10.57
CA VAL A 63 36.20 24.36 -10.26
C VAL A 63 36.99 24.60 -11.56
N GLY A 64 37.36 25.86 -11.85
CA GLY A 64 38.17 26.22 -12.99
C GLY A 64 37.53 26.14 -14.37
N LEU A 65 36.17 26.03 -14.43
CA LEU A 65 35.40 26.00 -15.67
C LEU A 65 34.13 26.85 -15.54
N ASP A 66 33.92 27.78 -16.49
CA ASP A 66 32.73 28.65 -16.48
C ASP A 66 31.47 27.95 -17.08
N ALA A 67 31.67 27.05 -18.05
CA ALA A 67 30.59 26.30 -18.65
C ALA A 67 29.84 25.51 -17.58
N ILE A 68 28.49 25.46 -17.70
CA ILE A 68 27.61 24.68 -16.82
C ILE A 68 27.32 23.29 -17.37
N GLU A 69 27.49 23.11 -18.67
CA GLU A 69 27.27 21.85 -19.38
C GLU A 69 28.06 21.82 -20.69
N THR A 70 28.20 20.67 -21.27
CA THR A 70 28.72 20.47 -22.63
C THR A 70 27.96 19.37 -23.35
N PRO A 71 27.94 19.34 -24.71
CA PRO A 71 27.36 18.24 -25.45
C PRO A 71 27.97 16.88 -25.05
N ARG A 72 27.14 15.87 -24.92
CA ARG A 72 27.57 14.51 -24.51
C ARG A 72 28.58 13.91 -25.48
N GLU A 73 28.45 14.23 -26.76
CA GLU A 73 29.37 13.76 -27.82
C GLU A 73 30.83 14.21 -27.63
N LEU A 74 31.03 15.34 -26.93
CA LEU A 74 32.37 15.85 -26.61
C LEU A 74 32.89 15.34 -25.24
N ALA A 75 32.02 14.68 -24.47
CA ALA A 75 32.27 14.37 -23.07
C ALA A 75 33.18 13.17 -22.86
N PHE A 76 34.35 13.39 -22.25
CA PHE A 76 35.20 12.32 -21.71
C PHE A 76 34.43 11.45 -20.69
N CYS A 77 33.54 12.07 -19.92
CA CYS A 77 32.71 11.39 -18.93
C CYS A 77 31.77 10.36 -19.55
N ALA A 78 31.30 10.56 -20.79
CA ALA A 78 30.50 9.57 -21.51
C ALA A 78 31.26 8.26 -21.77
N HIS A 79 32.58 8.34 -21.93
CA HIS A 79 33.48 7.16 -22.02
C HIS A 79 33.80 6.59 -20.66
N ALA A 80 33.85 7.40 -19.61
CA ALA A 80 34.16 6.94 -18.27
C ALA A 80 33.00 6.15 -17.61
N ILE A 81 31.74 6.56 -17.83
CA ILE A 81 30.59 5.93 -17.20
C ILE A 81 30.34 4.48 -17.64
N VAL A 82 30.88 4.04 -18.78
CA VAL A 82 30.78 2.63 -19.26
C VAL A 82 31.86 1.73 -18.65
N GLN A 83 32.82 2.30 -17.91
CA GLN A 83 33.91 1.56 -17.29
C GLN A 83 33.58 1.18 -15.84
N THR A 84 34.21 0.10 -15.39
CA THR A 84 34.13 -0.35 -13.99
C THR A 84 35.23 0.23 -13.11
N SER A 85 36.29 0.73 -13.70
CA SER A 85 37.48 1.34 -13.05
C SER A 85 37.64 2.81 -13.46
N PRO A 86 38.48 3.57 -12.78
CA PRO A 86 38.80 4.93 -13.18
C PRO A 86 39.32 4.99 -14.63
N MET A 87 38.83 5.94 -15.41
CA MET A 87 39.38 6.24 -16.71
C MET A 87 40.45 7.32 -16.57
N ILE A 88 41.69 6.99 -16.96
CA ILE A 88 42.84 7.92 -16.89
C ILE A 88 43.38 8.07 -18.29
N VAL A 89 43.44 9.32 -18.76
CA VAL A 89 44.03 9.72 -20.06
C VAL A 89 45.19 10.64 -19.75
N PRO A 90 46.46 10.16 -19.78
CA PRO A 90 47.64 10.96 -19.42
C PRO A 90 47.94 12.08 -20.40
N ASP A 91 47.66 11.86 -21.71
CA ASP A 91 47.73 12.88 -22.75
C ASP A 91 46.66 12.62 -23.81
N ALA A 92 45.64 13.46 -23.83
CA ALA A 92 44.50 13.34 -24.72
C ALA A 92 44.86 13.54 -26.21
N THR A 93 45.97 14.15 -26.54
CA THR A 93 46.44 14.30 -27.92
C THR A 93 46.99 13.02 -28.50
N LEU A 94 47.34 12.05 -27.64
CA LEU A 94 47.84 10.74 -28.00
C LEU A 94 46.80 9.62 -27.89
N ASP A 95 45.57 9.96 -27.39
CA ASP A 95 44.51 8.99 -27.25
C ASP A 95 43.58 9.04 -28.46
N GLU A 96 43.46 7.91 -29.16
CA GLU A 96 42.70 7.78 -30.42
C GLU A 96 41.20 8.16 -30.24
N ARG A 97 40.68 8.09 -29.02
CA ARG A 97 39.29 8.47 -28.72
C ARG A 97 39.08 9.97 -28.67
N PHE A 98 40.13 10.72 -28.39
CA PHE A 98 40.05 12.13 -28.00
C PHE A 98 40.92 13.07 -28.81
N ALA A 99 41.90 12.59 -29.57
CA ALA A 99 42.88 13.43 -30.28
C ALA A 99 42.22 14.51 -31.15
N ASP A 100 41.10 14.19 -31.83
CA ASP A 100 40.37 15.11 -32.69
C ASP A 100 39.18 15.80 -31.98
N ASN A 101 39.01 15.58 -30.66
CA ASN A 101 37.90 16.15 -29.90
C ASN A 101 38.06 17.69 -29.77
N ALA A 102 36.98 18.43 -29.94
CA ALA A 102 36.99 19.89 -29.86
C ALA A 102 37.52 20.43 -28.51
N LEU A 103 37.29 19.71 -27.39
CA LEU A 103 37.83 20.08 -26.07
C LEU A 103 39.34 19.86 -25.96
N VAL A 104 39.95 19.10 -26.87
CA VAL A 104 41.39 18.85 -26.97
C VAL A 104 42.04 19.83 -27.95
N THR A 105 41.41 20.01 -29.13
CA THR A 105 41.93 20.84 -30.22
C THR A 105 41.67 22.34 -30.05
N SER A 106 40.71 22.70 -29.19
CA SER A 106 40.29 24.07 -28.87
C SER A 106 40.19 24.29 -27.36
N ASN A 107 39.77 25.45 -26.91
CA ASN A 107 39.57 25.74 -25.48
C ASN A 107 38.61 24.75 -24.84
N PRO A 108 38.92 24.13 -23.69
CA PRO A 108 40.02 24.43 -22.72
C PRO A 108 41.37 23.75 -22.98
N ASN A 109 41.57 23.12 -24.17
CA ASN A 109 42.82 22.45 -24.54
C ASN A 109 43.17 21.31 -23.59
N ILE A 110 42.24 20.40 -23.32
CA ILE A 110 42.43 19.27 -22.42
C ILE A 110 43.63 18.43 -22.90
N ARG A 111 44.54 18.13 -21.99
CA ARG A 111 45.67 17.19 -22.18
C ARG A 111 45.56 16.00 -21.24
N PHE A 112 45.14 16.25 -20.04
CA PHE A 112 45.00 15.24 -19.02
C PHE A 112 43.53 15.14 -18.57
N TYR A 113 43.05 13.91 -18.38
CA TYR A 113 41.77 13.59 -17.79
C TYR A 113 41.90 12.38 -16.85
N ALA A 114 41.32 12.48 -15.66
CA ALA A 114 41.09 11.34 -14.78
C ALA A 114 39.67 11.42 -14.25
N GLY A 115 38.87 10.39 -14.48
CA GLY A 115 37.47 10.37 -14.05
C GLY A 115 37.10 9.04 -13.40
N VAL A 116 36.45 9.13 -12.25
CA VAL A 116 35.91 7.99 -11.49
C VAL A 116 34.38 7.98 -11.61
N PRO A 117 33.76 6.88 -12.06
CA PRO A 117 32.32 6.79 -12.14
C PRO A 117 31.61 6.93 -10.80
N LEU A 118 30.54 7.71 -10.77
CA LEU A 118 29.63 7.89 -9.61
C LEU A 118 28.48 6.91 -9.72
N ARG A 119 28.30 6.05 -8.71
CA ARG A 119 27.38 4.94 -8.79
C ARG A 119 26.15 5.11 -7.91
N SER A 120 25.00 4.74 -8.45
CA SER A 120 23.72 4.61 -7.74
C SER A 120 23.72 3.38 -6.81
N VAL A 121 22.61 3.18 -6.08
CA VAL A 121 22.39 1.95 -5.27
C VAL A 121 22.42 0.69 -6.12
N SER A 122 21.84 0.76 -7.32
CA SER A 122 21.82 -0.36 -8.28
C SER A 122 23.15 -0.55 -9.05
N GLY A 123 24.17 0.25 -8.72
CA GLY A 123 25.49 0.16 -9.38
C GLY A 123 25.58 0.88 -10.74
N LEU A 124 24.52 1.58 -11.16
CA LEU A 124 24.48 2.34 -12.40
C LEU A 124 25.35 3.59 -12.31
N SER A 125 26.19 3.84 -13.34
CA SER A 125 27.07 5.01 -13.38
C SER A 125 26.31 6.23 -13.92
N ILE A 126 25.94 7.17 -13.04
CA ILE A 126 25.16 8.37 -13.40
C ILE A 126 26.00 9.55 -13.87
N GLY A 127 27.30 9.51 -13.58
CA GLY A 127 28.24 10.60 -13.87
C GLY A 127 29.63 10.24 -13.41
N THR A 128 30.50 11.25 -13.25
CA THR A 128 31.89 11.10 -12.81
C THR A 128 32.34 12.20 -11.87
N LEU A 129 33.23 11.89 -10.94
CA LEU A 129 34.14 12.88 -10.36
C LEU A 129 35.40 12.90 -11.22
N CYS A 130 35.77 14.04 -11.77
CA CYS A 130 36.93 14.13 -12.66
C CYS A 130 37.86 15.29 -12.35
N ALA A 131 39.13 15.05 -12.68
CA ALA A 131 40.23 15.99 -12.65
C ALA A 131 40.77 16.20 -14.07
N ILE A 132 40.99 17.44 -14.47
CA ILE A 132 41.36 17.81 -15.86
C ILE A 132 42.49 18.85 -15.83
N ASP A 133 43.44 18.70 -16.76
CA ASP A 133 44.50 19.68 -16.96
C ASP A 133 44.75 19.95 -18.45
N SER A 134 45.23 21.15 -18.73
CA SER A 134 45.74 21.57 -20.04
C SER A 134 47.21 21.14 -20.29
N LYS A 135 47.81 20.38 -19.36
CA LYS A 135 49.14 19.77 -19.48
C LYS A 135 49.04 18.25 -19.31
N PRO A 136 49.82 17.46 -20.07
CA PRO A 136 49.91 16.03 -19.83
C PRO A 136 50.36 15.75 -18.39
N ARG A 137 49.74 14.71 -17.77
CA ARG A 137 50.03 14.26 -16.41
C ARG A 137 50.05 12.77 -16.28
N LYS A 138 50.75 12.26 -15.28
CA LYS A 138 50.75 10.88 -14.87
C LYS A 138 50.53 10.82 -13.36
N LEU A 139 49.35 10.32 -12.95
CA LEU A 139 49.04 10.11 -11.54
C LEU A 139 49.80 8.93 -10.97
N ASN A 140 50.26 9.06 -9.73
CA ASN A 140 50.77 7.93 -8.95
C ASN A 140 49.60 7.16 -8.29
N ALA A 141 49.88 6.02 -7.65
CA ALA A 141 48.87 5.18 -7.03
C ALA A 141 48.10 5.89 -5.91
N ASP A 142 48.74 6.70 -5.11
CA ASP A 142 48.12 7.43 -4.01
C ASP A 142 47.16 8.49 -4.53
N GLU A 143 47.50 9.22 -5.57
CA GLU A 143 46.66 10.22 -6.21
C GLU A 143 45.39 9.57 -6.82
N ILE A 144 45.56 8.39 -7.44
CA ILE A 144 44.44 7.63 -7.97
C ILE A 144 43.51 7.15 -6.83
N ASN A 145 44.06 6.61 -5.74
CA ASN A 145 43.28 6.19 -4.58
C ASN A 145 42.53 7.34 -3.94
N ILE A 146 43.14 8.51 -3.80
CA ILE A 146 42.50 9.72 -3.30
C ILE A 146 41.29 10.10 -4.17
N LEU A 147 41.44 10.06 -5.49
CA LEU A 147 40.34 10.37 -6.41
C LEU A 147 39.20 9.35 -6.29
N ILE A 148 39.51 8.04 -6.12
CA ILE A 148 38.55 7.00 -5.88
C ILE A 148 37.80 7.21 -4.57
N ASP A 149 38.52 7.51 -3.49
CA ASP A 149 37.91 7.72 -2.17
C ASP A 149 36.96 8.93 -2.17
N LEU A 150 37.36 10.03 -2.81
CA LEU A 150 36.52 11.21 -2.96
C LEU A 150 35.30 10.95 -3.84
N ALA A 151 35.43 10.14 -4.90
CA ALA A 151 34.30 9.72 -5.71
C ALA A 151 33.36 8.78 -4.94
N ALA A 152 33.89 7.96 -4.03
CA ALA A 152 33.09 7.11 -3.15
C ALA A 152 32.22 7.95 -2.18
N VAL A 153 32.74 9.10 -1.68
CA VAL A 153 31.96 10.04 -0.85
C VAL A 153 30.79 10.61 -1.66
N ILE A 154 31.03 11.06 -2.89
CA ILE A 154 29.96 11.55 -3.78
C ILE A 154 28.95 10.42 -4.10
N SER A 155 29.44 9.24 -4.43
CA SER A 155 28.56 8.08 -4.71
C SER A 155 27.69 7.74 -3.51
N LYS A 156 28.22 7.86 -2.28
CA LYS A 156 27.45 7.64 -1.06
C LYS A 156 26.35 8.68 -0.87
N GLU A 157 26.62 9.94 -1.16
CA GLU A 157 25.60 11.02 -1.15
C GLU A 157 24.48 10.72 -2.15
N VAL A 158 24.84 10.33 -3.38
CA VAL A 158 23.85 9.92 -4.42
C VAL A 158 23.01 8.75 -3.95
N GLN A 159 23.65 7.69 -3.41
CA GLN A 159 22.97 6.50 -2.89
C GLN A 159 22.02 6.81 -1.73
N MET A 160 22.41 7.70 -0.84
CA MET A 160 21.54 8.13 0.27
C MET A 160 20.29 8.85 -0.24
N ARG A 161 20.43 9.72 -1.25
CA ARG A 161 19.28 10.40 -1.89
C ARG A 161 18.35 9.40 -2.58
N GLU A 162 18.93 8.49 -3.36
CA GLU A 162 18.17 7.46 -4.04
C GLU A 162 17.37 6.60 -3.03
N ALA A 163 18.03 6.16 -1.96
CA ALA A 163 17.38 5.39 -0.89
C ALA A 163 16.25 6.18 -0.20
N MET A 164 16.46 7.49 0.03
CA MET A 164 15.43 8.35 0.63
C MET A 164 14.21 8.50 -0.28
N ILE A 165 14.42 8.73 -1.59
CA ILE A 165 13.34 8.84 -2.58
C ILE A 165 12.54 7.54 -2.64
N LEU A 166 13.21 6.38 -2.72
CA LEU A 166 12.57 5.06 -2.74
C LEU A 166 11.77 4.80 -1.46
N SER A 167 12.33 5.14 -0.30
CA SER A 167 11.65 4.99 1.00
C SER A 167 10.39 5.84 1.09
N GLN A 168 10.45 7.09 0.65
CA GLN A 168 9.29 7.99 0.62
C GLN A 168 8.20 7.46 -0.31
N ALA A 169 8.55 7.05 -1.54
CA ALA A 169 7.61 6.49 -2.49
C ALA A 169 6.93 5.22 -1.96
N THR A 170 7.68 4.33 -1.30
CA THR A 170 7.16 3.11 -0.69
C THR A 170 6.20 3.43 0.46
N SER A 171 6.55 4.39 1.31
CA SER A 171 5.69 4.84 2.42
C SER A 171 4.37 5.44 1.93
N GLU A 172 4.41 6.27 0.88
CA GLU A 172 3.20 6.85 0.28
C GLU A 172 2.29 5.79 -0.35
N LEU A 173 2.87 4.81 -1.05
CA LEU A 173 2.11 3.70 -1.61
C LEU A 173 1.44 2.86 -0.52
N ALA A 174 2.17 2.55 0.56
CA ALA A 174 1.62 1.83 1.70
C ALA A 174 0.47 2.60 2.36
N LYS A 175 0.64 3.91 2.57
CA LYS A 175 -0.41 4.77 3.12
C LYS A 175 -1.67 4.77 2.25
N LYS A 176 -1.52 4.97 0.93
CA LYS A 176 -2.66 4.93 -0.01
C LYS A 176 -3.35 3.56 -0.04
N ALA A 177 -2.59 2.47 0.08
CA ALA A 177 -3.16 1.12 0.15
C ALA A 177 -4.02 0.95 1.41
N VAL A 178 -3.53 1.39 2.58
CA VAL A 178 -4.30 1.35 3.84
C VAL A 178 -5.57 2.20 3.72
N GLU A 179 -5.47 3.45 3.27
CA GLU A 179 -6.63 4.33 3.06
C GLU A 179 -7.68 3.72 2.13
N THR A 180 -7.22 3.04 1.06
CA THR A 180 -8.12 2.37 0.12
C THR A 180 -8.84 1.18 0.77
N ILE A 181 -8.12 0.37 1.55
CA ILE A 181 -8.69 -0.78 2.27
C ILE A 181 -9.72 -0.28 3.31
N GLU A 182 -9.37 0.74 4.08
CA GLU A 182 -10.28 1.34 5.07
C GLU A 182 -11.55 1.90 4.43
N ALA A 183 -11.42 2.61 3.30
CA ALA A 183 -12.56 3.17 2.59
C ALA A 183 -13.48 2.06 2.03
N ARG A 184 -12.91 0.99 1.50
CA ARG A 184 -13.68 -0.19 1.04
C ARG A 184 -14.37 -0.90 2.19
N PHE A 185 -13.64 -1.15 3.27
CA PHE A 185 -14.22 -1.75 4.48
C PHE A 185 -15.39 -0.89 5.00
N ARG A 186 -15.20 0.41 5.16
CA ARG A 186 -16.25 1.33 5.60
C ARG A 186 -17.47 1.26 4.70
N THR A 187 -17.28 1.25 3.39
CA THR A 187 -18.39 1.19 2.43
C THR A 187 -19.19 -0.12 2.57
N VAL A 188 -18.51 -1.26 2.67
CA VAL A 188 -19.18 -2.57 2.84
C VAL A 188 -19.85 -2.65 4.21
N PHE A 189 -19.19 -2.20 5.25
CA PHE A 189 -19.69 -2.25 6.63
C PHE A 189 -20.92 -1.36 6.81
N GLU A 190 -20.87 -0.09 6.38
CA GLU A 190 -21.98 0.86 6.58
C GLU A 190 -23.15 0.66 5.60
N ARG A 191 -22.88 0.19 4.38
CA ARG A 191 -23.93 -0.01 3.37
C ARG A 191 -24.48 -1.43 3.31
N ALA A 192 -24.09 -2.29 4.21
CA ALA A 192 -24.71 -3.63 4.32
C ALA A 192 -26.20 -3.50 4.64
N GLY A 193 -27.03 -4.26 3.93
CA GLY A 193 -28.49 -4.32 4.20
C GLY A 193 -28.85 -5.11 5.47
N VAL A 194 -27.86 -5.40 6.32
CA VAL A 194 -27.99 -6.14 7.59
C VAL A 194 -27.16 -5.44 8.64
N GLY A 195 -27.55 -5.56 9.91
CA GLY A 195 -26.74 -5.10 11.03
C GLY A 195 -25.42 -5.86 11.08
N ILE A 196 -24.30 -5.13 11.20
CA ILE A 196 -22.99 -5.73 11.43
C ILE A 196 -22.39 -5.05 12.65
N ALA A 197 -21.81 -5.87 13.53
CA ALA A 197 -21.13 -5.39 14.71
C ALA A 197 -19.81 -6.13 14.95
N LEU A 198 -18.82 -5.40 15.46
CA LEU A 198 -17.63 -5.93 16.10
C LEU A 198 -17.85 -5.88 17.61
N VAL A 199 -17.71 -7.00 18.28
CA VAL A 199 -18.04 -7.16 19.69
C VAL A 199 -16.82 -7.69 20.44
N ALA A 200 -16.49 -7.09 21.58
CA ALA A 200 -15.43 -7.55 22.45
C ALA A 200 -15.81 -8.90 23.12
N PRO A 201 -14.84 -9.69 23.60
CA PRO A 201 -15.13 -10.98 24.24
C PRO A 201 -16.05 -10.88 25.47
N ASP A 202 -16.11 -9.73 26.13
CA ASP A 202 -17.00 -9.45 27.26
C ASP A 202 -18.43 -9.05 26.85
N GLY A 203 -18.67 -8.88 25.55
CA GLY A 203 -19.96 -8.50 24.98
C GLY A 203 -20.13 -7.01 24.67
N GLY A 204 -19.13 -6.17 24.95
CA GLY A 204 -19.15 -4.75 24.62
C GLY A 204 -19.09 -4.50 23.11
N TRP A 205 -19.88 -3.54 22.63
CA TRP A 205 -19.86 -3.15 21.22
C TRP A 205 -18.59 -2.33 20.91
N LEU A 206 -17.69 -2.85 20.08
CA LEU A 206 -16.51 -2.12 19.60
C LEU A 206 -16.84 -1.21 18.42
N ARG A 207 -17.67 -1.71 17.51
CA ARG A 207 -18.13 -0.96 16.35
C ARG A 207 -19.44 -1.55 15.83
N VAL A 208 -20.34 -0.70 15.38
CA VAL A 208 -21.65 -1.08 14.81
C VAL A 208 -21.89 -0.27 13.54
N ASN A 209 -22.61 -0.84 12.58
CA ASN A 209 -22.98 -0.15 11.35
C ASN A 209 -24.37 0.55 11.49
N ASP A 210 -24.66 1.43 10.53
CA ASP A 210 -25.93 2.17 10.50
C ASP A 210 -27.15 1.26 10.44
N ALA A 211 -27.08 0.10 9.76
CA ALA A 211 -28.20 -0.83 9.67
C ALA A 211 -28.56 -1.42 11.05
N LEU A 212 -27.58 -1.76 11.88
CA LEU A 212 -27.87 -2.20 13.26
C LEU A 212 -28.51 -1.09 14.08
N CYS A 213 -28.00 0.14 13.96
CA CYS A 213 -28.59 1.29 14.64
C CYS A 213 -30.06 1.50 14.27
N GLN A 214 -30.40 1.31 12.99
CA GLN A 214 -31.79 1.41 12.53
C GLN A 214 -32.67 0.27 13.07
N ILE A 215 -32.15 -0.97 13.14
CA ILE A 215 -32.87 -2.12 13.66
C ILE A 215 -33.23 -1.92 15.15
N VAL A 216 -32.27 -1.50 15.97
CA VAL A 216 -32.45 -1.43 17.43
C VAL A 216 -32.85 -0.03 17.95
N GLY A 217 -32.73 1.01 17.12
CA GLY A 217 -33.12 2.40 17.44
C GLY A 217 -32.15 3.16 18.32
N TYR A 218 -30.95 2.62 18.60
CA TYR A 218 -29.87 3.30 19.30
C TYR A 218 -28.89 3.91 18.30
N SER A 219 -28.23 5.02 18.68
CA SER A 219 -27.10 5.55 17.92
C SER A 219 -25.82 4.71 18.15
N GLN A 220 -24.84 4.87 17.29
CA GLN A 220 -23.52 4.23 17.47
C GLN A 220 -22.89 4.61 18.82
N ASP A 221 -22.91 5.89 19.20
CA ASP A 221 -22.37 6.40 20.46
C ASP A 221 -23.09 5.87 21.72
N GLU A 222 -24.33 5.46 21.58
CA GLU A 222 -25.08 4.82 22.65
C GLU A 222 -24.75 3.34 22.75
N LEU A 223 -24.72 2.62 21.61
CA LEU A 223 -24.42 1.19 21.58
C LEU A 223 -23.04 0.88 22.14
N VAL A 224 -22.00 1.65 21.78
CA VAL A 224 -20.63 1.41 22.33
C VAL A 224 -20.51 1.55 23.84
N LYS A 225 -21.52 2.08 24.51
CA LYS A 225 -21.60 2.16 26.00
C LYS A 225 -22.39 1.01 26.62
N LEU A 226 -22.99 0.18 25.79
CA LEU A 226 -23.79 -0.96 26.18
C LEU A 226 -23.08 -2.25 25.77
N THR A 227 -23.61 -3.35 26.25
CA THR A 227 -23.27 -4.71 25.81
C THR A 227 -24.44 -5.31 25.02
N PHE A 228 -24.20 -6.40 24.27
CA PHE A 228 -25.32 -7.08 23.63
C PHE A 228 -26.30 -7.68 24.64
N GLN A 229 -25.81 -8.01 25.84
CA GLN A 229 -26.63 -8.51 26.93
C GLN A 229 -27.70 -7.50 27.35
N ASP A 230 -27.36 -6.20 27.39
CA ASP A 230 -28.26 -5.11 27.81
C ASP A 230 -29.49 -4.97 26.92
N ILE A 231 -29.37 -5.33 25.65
CA ILE A 231 -30.45 -5.22 24.66
C ILE A 231 -31.04 -6.59 24.26
N THR A 232 -30.53 -7.70 24.78
CA THR A 232 -31.09 -9.04 24.54
C THR A 232 -32.29 -9.28 25.46
N HIS A 233 -33.38 -9.85 24.94
CA HIS A 233 -34.53 -10.22 25.74
C HIS A 233 -34.13 -11.25 26.85
N PRO A 234 -34.57 -11.11 28.11
CA PRO A 234 -34.13 -11.98 29.21
C PRO A 234 -34.29 -13.48 28.93
N ASP A 235 -35.40 -13.89 28.31
CA ASP A 235 -35.66 -15.29 28.02
C ASP A 235 -34.67 -15.91 27.00
N ASP A 236 -34.02 -15.07 26.18
CA ASP A 236 -33.15 -15.53 25.09
C ASP A 236 -31.65 -15.42 25.44
N LEU A 237 -31.33 -14.68 26.53
CA LEU A 237 -29.96 -14.34 26.91
C LEU A 237 -29.13 -15.57 27.29
N ASP A 238 -29.67 -16.50 28.09
CA ASP A 238 -28.95 -17.68 28.55
C ASP A 238 -28.52 -18.59 27.37
N SER A 239 -29.39 -18.71 26.39
CA SER A 239 -29.11 -19.52 25.17
C SER A 239 -27.99 -18.90 24.33
N ASP A 240 -27.99 -17.56 24.19
CA ASP A 240 -26.94 -16.85 23.48
C ASP A 240 -25.59 -16.93 24.19
N LEU A 241 -25.58 -16.72 25.50
CA LEU A 241 -24.36 -16.84 26.33
C LEU A 241 -23.78 -18.26 26.33
N TYR A 242 -24.62 -19.28 26.29
CA TYR A 242 -24.17 -20.66 26.16
C TYR A 242 -23.42 -20.91 24.84
N LEU A 243 -24.00 -20.50 23.71
CA LEU A 243 -23.38 -20.62 22.39
C LEU A 243 -22.12 -19.77 22.27
N LEU A 244 -22.11 -18.58 22.86
CA LEU A 244 -20.93 -17.71 22.89
C LEU A 244 -19.76 -18.38 23.62
N ARG A 245 -20.00 -19.02 24.76
CA ARG A 245 -18.96 -19.77 25.50
C ARG A 245 -18.38 -20.88 24.62
N GLN A 246 -19.20 -21.69 23.99
CA GLN A 246 -18.74 -22.76 23.09
C GLN A 246 -17.87 -22.19 21.92
N LEU A 247 -18.22 -21.01 21.40
CA LEU A 247 -17.45 -20.32 20.36
C LEU A 247 -16.08 -19.85 20.89
N ILE A 248 -16.05 -19.29 22.11
CA ILE A 248 -14.81 -18.82 22.76
C ILE A 248 -13.90 -19.99 23.15
N ASP A 249 -14.49 -21.09 23.64
CA ASP A 249 -13.78 -22.30 24.07
C ASP A 249 -13.34 -23.20 22.89
N ASP A 250 -13.48 -22.74 21.64
CA ASP A 250 -13.12 -23.48 20.42
C ASP A 250 -13.91 -24.79 20.18
N GLU A 251 -15.08 -24.94 20.82
CA GLU A 251 -15.95 -26.08 20.58
C GLU A 251 -16.71 -25.96 19.25
N ILE A 252 -16.97 -24.72 18.81
CA ILE A 252 -17.65 -24.41 17.54
C ILE A 252 -16.93 -23.24 16.84
N ASP A 253 -16.97 -23.22 15.50
CA ASP A 253 -16.35 -22.14 14.69
C ASP A 253 -17.26 -20.92 14.51
N ARG A 254 -18.57 -21.13 14.59
CA ARG A 254 -19.61 -20.12 14.47
C ARG A 254 -20.91 -20.64 15.08
N TYR A 255 -21.79 -19.70 15.44
CA TYR A 255 -23.16 -20.09 15.79
C TYR A 255 -24.17 -19.17 15.13
N GLN A 256 -25.41 -19.66 15.08
CA GLN A 256 -26.57 -18.93 14.57
C GLN A 256 -27.76 -19.22 15.47
N LEU A 257 -28.49 -18.17 15.83
CA LEU A 257 -29.76 -18.33 16.55
C LEU A 257 -30.74 -17.23 16.16
N GLU A 258 -32.03 -17.49 16.40
CA GLU A 258 -33.07 -16.48 16.34
C GLU A 258 -33.38 -16.06 17.79
N LYS A 259 -33.32 -14.78 18.06
CA LYS A 259 -33.57 -14.22 19.37
C LYS A 259 -34.26 -12.85 19.28
N ARG A 260 -34.66 -12.35 20.41
CA ARG A 260 -35.30 -11.04 20.50
C ARG A 260 -34.32 -10.00 21.06
N TYR A 261 -34.30 -8.82 20.43
CA TYR A 261 -33.70 -7.62 20.98
C TYR A 261 -34.78 -6.70 21.55
N ILE A 262 -34.45 -5.93 22.56
CA ILE A 262 -35.23 -4.82 23.10
C ILE A 262 -34.70 -3.54 22.50
N THR A 263 -35.52 -2.88 21.69
CA THR A 263 -35.17 -1.60 21.06
C THR A 263 -35.11 -0.47 22.07
N LYS A 264 -34.51 0.66 21.71
CA LYS A 264 -34.47 1.86 22.55
C LYS A 264 -35.84 2.36 22.97
N SER A 265 -36.87 2.13 22.15
CA SER A 265 -38.28 2.48 22.48
C SER A 265 -38.95 1.47 23.43
N GLY A 266 -38.27 0.42 23.83
CA GLY A 266 -38.79 -0.68 24.67
C GLY A 266 -39.58 -1.74 23.93
N ASN A 267 -39.66 -1.68 22.61
CA ASN A 267 -40.32 -2.71 21.79
C ASN A 267 -39.39 -3.91 21.59
N THR A 268 -40.02 -5.07 21.45
CA THR A 268 -39.29 -6.30 21.12
C THR A 268 -39.25 -6.48 19.61
N ILE A 269 -38.09 -6.85 19.06
CA ILE A 269 -37.87 -7.17 17.65
C ILE A 269 -37.19 -8.51 17.50
N TRP A 270 -37.68 -9.36 16.61
CA TRP A 270 -37.03 -10.62 16.28
C TRP A 270 -35.87 -10.41 15.32
N ILE A 271 -34.71 -10.97 15.69
CA ILE A 271 -33.52 -10.94 14.86
C ILE A 271 -32.97 -12.35 14.65
N GLN A 272 -32.31 -12.56 13.50
CA GLN A 272 -31.43 -13.68 13.28
C GLN A 272 -30.00 -13.20 13.50
N LEU A 273 -29.29 -13.83 14.43
CA LEU A 273 -27.91 -13.54 14.79
C LEU A 273 -27.00 -14.63 14.22
N ILE A 274 -25.88 -14.22 13.60
CA ILE A 274 -24.78 -15.10 13.24
C ILE A 274 -23.53 -14.50 13.87
N VAL A 275 -22.75 -15.30 14.59
CA VAL A 275 -21.52 -14.87 15.26
C VAL A 275 -20.36 -15.75 14.82
N THR A 276 -19.24 -15.08 14.50
CA THR A 276 -17.95 -15.71 14.23
C THR A 276 -16.88 -15.02 15.07
N LYS A 277 -15.77 -15.70 15.32
CA LYS A 277 -14.62 -15.12 16.04
C LYS A 277 -13.55 -14.66 15.05
N GLN A 278 -12.84 -13.59 15.41
CA GLN A 278 -11.64 -13.11 14.73
C GLN A 278 -10.46 -13.30 15.69
N MET A 279 -9.45 -14.03 15.22
CA MET A 279 -8.23 -14.27 15.95
C MET A 279 -7.13 -13.32 15.49
N SER A 280 -6.27 -12.91 16.42
CA SER A 280 -5.04 -12.18 16.13
C SER A 280 -4.02 -13.09 15.41
N PRO A 281 -2.98 -12.54 14.77
CA PRO A 281 -1.88 -13.34 14.22
C PRO A 281 -1.14 -14.21 15.26
N GLN A 282 -1.28 -13.88 16.55
CA GLN A 282 -0.71 -14.63 17.66
C GLN A 282 -1.62 -15.75 18.18
N GLY A 283 -2.84 -15.88 17.62
CA GLY A 283 -3.82 -16.90 17.98
C GLY A 283 -4.65 -16.54 19.22
N GLU A 284 -4.73 -15.27 19.60
CA GLU A 284 -5.61 -14.79 20.67
C GLU A 284 -6.93 -14.28 20.09
N LEU A 285 -8.03 -14.43 20.83
CA LEU A 285 -9.33 -13.89 20.44
C LEU A 285 -9.27 -12.35 20.47
N GLU A 286 -9.41 -11.72 19.32
CA GLU A 286 -9.35 -10.27 19.19
C GLU A 286 -10.74 -9.64 19.35
N TYR A 287 -11.70 -10.11 18.58
CA TYR A 287 -13.11 -9.71 18.66
C TYR A 287 -14.03 -10.73 18.00
N LEU A 288 -15.31 -10.53 18.18
CA LEU A 288 -16.39 -11.29 17.55
C LEU A 288 -16.99 -10.44 16.41
N VAL A 289 -17.33 -11.09 15.31
CA VAL A 289 -18.09 -10.47 14.22
C VAL A 289 -19.52 -11.00 14.27
N SER A 290 -20.46 -10.09 14.49
CA SER A 290 -21.88 -10.39 14.57
C SER A 290 -22.63 -9.83 13.36
N ILE A 291 -23.42 -10.67 12.69
CA ILE A 291 -24.33 -10.28 11.62
C ILE A 291 -25.75 -10.42 12.16
N ILE A 292 -26.51 -9.34 12.10
CA ILE A 292 -27.84 -9.21 12.67
C ILE A 292 -28.84 -8.88 11.54
N LYS A 293 -29.74 -9.80 11.30
CA LYS A 293 -30.83 -9.61 10.31
C LYS A 293 -32.14 -9.46 11.02
N ASP A 294 -32.89 -8.40 10.69
CA ASP A 294 -34.27 -8.26 11.09
C ASP A 294 -35.13 -9.35 10.43
N ILE A 295 -35.87 -10.08 11.23
CA ILE A 295 -36.78 -11.14 10.78
C ILE A 295 -38.19 -10.92 11.31
N GLN A 296 -38.53 -9.70 11.74
CA GLN A 296 -39.84 -9.38 12.33
C GLN A 296 -40.99 -9.70 11.35
N GLU A 297 -40.89 -9.18 10.12
CA GLU A 297 -41.91 -9.45 9.08
C GLU A 297 -42.11 -10.95 8.81
N ARG A 298 -41.01 -11.71 8.81
CA ARG A 298 -41.07 -13.16 8.63
C ARG A 298 -41.81 -13.85 9.78
N LYS A 299 -41.51 -13.44 11.03
CA LYS A 299 -42.16 -14.00 12.24
C LYS A 299 -43.67 -13.68 12.27
N GLU A 300 -44.03 -12.47 11.89
CA GLU A 300 -45.46 -12.06 11.79
C GLU A 300 -46.20 -12.85 10.71
N ALA A 301 -45.59 -13.04 9.55
CA ALA A 301 -46.18 -13.87 8.48
C ALA A 301 -46.32 -15.34 8.91
N GLU A 302 -45.31 -15.92 9.57
CA GLU A 302 -45.34 -17.25 10.13
C GLU A 302 -46.48 -17.43 11.16
N ALA A 303 -46.62 -16.44 12.07
CA ALA A 303 -47.70 -16.44 13.07
C ALA A 303 -49.08 -16.36 12.44
N SER A 304 -49.27 -15.44 11.47
CA SER A 304 -50.53 -15.29 10.75
C SER A 304 -50.93 -16.55 9.96
N LEU A 305 -49.93 -17.18 9.34
CA LEU A 305 -50.15 -18.47 8.62
C LEU A 305 -50.55 -19.58 9.58
N ALA A 306 -49.93 -19.67 10.75
CA ALA A 306 -50.27 -20.67 11.77
C ALA A 306 -51.69 -20.48 12.30
N GLU A 307 -52.14 -19.24 12.52
CA GLU A 307 -53.48 -18.90 12.96
C GLU A 307 -54.52 -19.27 11.89
N LEU A 308 -54.29 -18.90 10.61
CA LEU A 308 -55.16 -19.26 9.49
C LEU A 308 -55.28 -20.77 9.32
N ARG A 309 -54.17 -21.50 9.46
CA ARG A 309 -54.18 -22.97 9.40
C ARG A 309 -55.06 -23.58 10.49
N LYS A 310 -54.94 -23.08 11.73
CA LYS A 310 -55.73 -23.53 12.87
C LYS A 310 -57.23 -23.29 12.65
N ASP A 311 -57.60 -22.09 12.13
CA ASP A 311 -59.01 -21.78 11.79
C ASP A 311 -59.53 -22.72 10.68
N LEU A 312 -58.73 -22.96 9.63
CA LEU A 312 -59.10 -23.88 8.54
C LEU A 312 -59.28 -25.31 9.04
N GLU A 313 -58.37 -25.81 9.88
CA GLU A 313 -58.49 -27.17 10.48
C GLU A 313 -59.78 -27.29 11.30
N ALA A 314 -60.13 -26.28 12.12
CA ALA A 314 -61.37 -26.25 12.89
C ALA A 314 -62.62 -26.25 12.00
N ARG A 315 -62.62 -25.46 10.91
CA ARG A 315 -63.73 -25.45 9.92
C ARG A 315 -63.88 -26.76 9.19
N VAL A 316 -62.77 -27.39 8.81
CA VAL A 316 -62.78 -28.74 8.16
C VAL A 316 -63.37 -29.79 9.12
N GLU A 317 -63.00 -29.79 10.38
CA GLU A 317 -63.53 -30.72 11.39
C GLU A 317 -65.03 -30.53 11.58
N THR A 318 -65.47 -29.24 11.75
CA THR A 318 -66.90 -28.92 11.88
C THR A 318 -67.69 -29.41 10.63
N ARG A 319 -67.23 -29.09 9.43
CA ARG A 319 -67.88 -29.45 8.18
C ARG A 319 -67.95 -30.99 7.97
N THR A 320 -66.89 -31.69 8.42
CA THR A 320 -66.83 -33.14 8.34
C THR A 320 -67.86 -33.79 9.29
N LYS A 321 -68.06 -33.25 10.49
CA LYS A 321 -69.12 -33.70 11.43
C LYS A 321 -70.52 -33.46 10.88
N ASP A 322 -70.75 -32.26 10.32
CA ASP A 322 -72.04 -31.94 9.70
C ASP A 322 -72.41 -32.88 8.53
N LEU A 323 -71.40 -33.15 7.67
CA LEU A 323 -71.55 -34.08 6.56
C LEU A 323 -71.84 -35.52 7.02
N ARG A 324 -71.19 -35.99 8.09
CA ARG A 324 -71.46 -37.30 8.68
C ARG A 324 -72.87 -37.37 9.21
N LEU A 325 -73.32 -36.38 9.98
CA LEU A 325 -74.70 -36.29 10.49
C LEU A 325 -75.72 -36.25 9.35
N ALA A 326 -75.53 -35.50 8.30
CA ALA A 326 -76.41 -35.43 7.15
C ALA A 326 -76.45 -36.72 6.42
N ASN A 327 -75.33 -37.45 6.24
CA ASN A 327 -75.29 -38.77 5.64
C ASN A 327 -76.07 -39.87 6.49
N GLU A 328 -75.91 -39.83 7.80
CA GLU A 328 -76.64 -40.72 8.73
C GLU A 328 -78.14 -40.47 8.66
N MET A 329 -78.61 -39.21 8.64
CA MET A 329 -80.01 -38.86 8.45
C MET A 329 -80.55 -39.31 7.11
N LEU A 330 -79.83 -39.12 6.02
CA LEU A 330 -80.24 -39.62 4.69
C LEU A 330 -80.31 -41.12 4.64
N SER A 331 -79.35 -41.82 5.22
CA SER A 331 -79.37 -43.30 5.29
C SER A 331 -80.57 -43.84 6.10
N SER A 332 -80.92 -43.21 7.23
CA SER A 332 -82.07 -43.52 8.05
C SER A 332 -83.38 -43.27 7.32
N PHE A 333 -83.49 -42.16 6.58
CA PHE A 333 -84.67 -41.83 5.81
C PHE A 333 -84.89 -42.84 4.66
N MET A 334 -83.87 -43.27 3.97
CA MET A 334 -83.94 -44.27 2.92
C MET A 334 -84.31 -45.66 3.46
N ALA A 335 -83.86 -46.03 4.67
CA ALA A 335 -84.21 -47.27 5.33
C ALA A 335 -85.68 -47.35 5.82
N GLN A 336 -86.33 -46.22 6.00
CA GLN A 336 -87.77 -46.13 6.40
C GLN A 336 -88.77 -46.20 5.21
N GLN A 337 -88.24 -46.06 3.98
CA GLN A 337 -89.08 -46.11 2.76
C GLN A 337 -89.06 -47.47 2.01
N LEU A 338 -88.35 -48.43 2.54
CA LEU A 338 -88.35 -49.85 2.11
C LEU A 338 -89.18 -50.73 3.08
#